data_70ea0b88b09e6afeeb571115abecbc0b
#
_entry.id   70ea0b88b09e6afeeb571115abecbc0b
#
_cell.length_a   1.000
_cell.length_b   1.000
_cell.length_c   1.000
_cell.angle_alpha   90.00
_cell.angle_beta   90.00
_cell.angle_gamma   90.00
#
_symmetry.space_group_name_H-M   'P 1'
#
loop_
_entity.id
_entity.type
_entity.pdbx_description
1 polymer ?
#
loop_
_entity_poly.entity_id
_entity_poly.type
_entity_poly.pdbx_seq_one_letter_code
_entity_poly.pdbx_strand_id
1 'polypeptide(L)'
;MNGHEWLSPVLRLRSEMQPLRTDVEASVRSLPEIRAVIFDVYGTLVISGSGDVGSADTRDHSDLIEQSLEAVGIDDLLPKRPTMEMIHSQIESINARRRADDCPKPEVDIVEVWRRVLRQSGLELGAERVGIAVALAAQYEARANPTWPMPGSFEVLTALANAETPMG
;
A
#
# COMPACT_ATOMS: atom_id res chain seq x y z
N MET A 1 15.49 12.40 -8.96
CA MET A 1 14.18 11.92 -9.45
C MET A 1 13.11 12.90 -8.99
N ASN A 2 12.39 13.50 -9.93
CA ASN A 2 11.23 14.33 -9.59
C ASN A 2 10.21 13.46 -8.88
N GLY A 3 9.50 13.99 -7.87
CA GLY A 3 8.68 13.20 -6.93
C GLY A 3 7.52 12.36 -7.51
N HIS A 4 7.40 12.25 -8.83
CA HIS A 4 6.38 11.47 -9.53
C HIS A 4 6.91 10.47 -10.57
N GLU A 5 8.21 10.36 -10.76
CA GLU A 5 8.78 9.43 -11.77
C GLU A 5 8.47 7.95 -11.51
N TRP A 6 8.27 7.57 -10.24
CA TRP A 6 7.89 6.21 -9.85
C TRP A 6 6.39 5.91 -10.08
N LEU A 7 5.54 6.93 -10.20
CA LEU A 7 4.08 6.76 -10.30
C LEU A 7 3.67 6.16 -11.66
N SER A 8 4.25 6.63 -12.76
CA SER A 8 3.88 6.15 -14.10
C SER A 8 4.11 4.64 -14.30
N PRO A 9 5.23 4.04 -13.85
CA PRO A 9 5.39 2.59 -13.88
C PRO A 9 4.35 1.84 -13.05
N VAL A 10 4.00 2.35 -11.87
CA VAL A 10 2.98 1.76 -10.99
C VAL A 10 1.59 1.82 -11.61
N LEU A 11 1.22 2.94 -12.23
CA LEU A 11 -0.08 3.07 -12.90
C LEU A 11 -0.27 2.08 -14.05
N ARG A 12 0.81 1.67 -14.72
CA ARG A 12 0.77 0.65 -15.78
C ARG A 12 0.47 -0.77 -15.28
N LEU A 13 0.66 -1.05 -14.00
CA LEU A 13 0.32 -2.33 -13.38
C LEU A 13 -1.16 -2.46 -13.04
N ARG A 14 -1.91 -1.36 -13.11
CA ARG A 14 -3.33 -1.36 -12.77
C ARG A 14 -4.14 -2.10 -13.84
N SER A 15 -5.08 -2.90 -13.38
CA SER A 15 -6.09 -3.55 -14.19
C SER A 15 -7.46 -3.35 -13.57
N GLU A 16 -8.50 -3.34 -14.40
CA GLU A 16 -9.86 -3.22 -13.92
C GLU A 16 -10.20 -4.40 -13.00
N MET A 17 -10.81 -4.08 -11.87
CA MET A 17 -11.26 -5.05 -10.88
C MET A 17 -12.76 -4.87 -10.62
N GLN A 18 -13.42 -5.96 -10.27
CA GLN A 18 -14.84 -5.95 -9.91
C GLN A 18 -14.98 -6.22 -8.41
N PRO A 19 -15.88 -5.52 -7.72
CA PRO A 19 -16.13 -5.81 -6.32
C PRO A 19 -16.71 -7.20 -6.15
N LEU A 20 -16.40 -7.83 -5.03
CA LEU A 20 -17.04 -9.09 -4.64
C LEU A 20 -18.53 -8.84 -4.43
N ARG A 21 -19.35 -9.72 -4.98
CA ARG A 21 -20.79 -9.68 -4.73
C ARG A 21 -21.08 -9.99 -3.27
N THR A 22 -22.01 -9.26 -2.70
CA THR A 22 -22.54 -9.51 -1.36
C THR A 22 -24.00 -9.93 -1.47
N ASP A 23 -24.42 -10.84 -0.60
CA ASP A 23 -25.83 -11.23 -0.47
C ASP A 23 -26.63 -10.28 0.45
N VAL A 24 -25.98 -9.22 0.93
CA VAL A 24 -26.60 -8.21 1.81
C VAL A 24 -27.29 -7.15 0.93
N GLU A 25 -28.56 -6.93 1.17
CA GLU A 25 -29.29 -5.83 0.55
C GLU A 25 -28.85 -4.48 1.09
N ALA A 26 -28.71 -3.50 0.18
CA ALA A 26 -28.35 -2.16 0.56
C ALA A 26 -29.46 -1.52 1.41
N SER A 27 -29.10 -1.06 2.61
CA SER A 27 -30.01 -0.30 3.49
C SER A 27 -29.58 1.16 3.54
N VAL A 28 -30.23 2.01 2.74
CA VAL A 28 -29.93 3.43 2.67
C VAL A 28 -30.99 4.20 3.45
N ARG A 29 -30.56 4.97 4.45
CA ARG A 29 -31.42 5.86 5.24
C ARG A 29 -30.90 7.29 5.13
N SER A 30 -31.83 8.25 5.06
CA SER A 30 -31.44 9.66 5.19
C SER A 30 -30.89 9.92 6.59
N LEU A 31 -29.70 10.49 6.64
CA LEU A 31 -29.05 10.89 7.90
C LEU A 31 -29.10 12.43 7.97
N PRO A 32 -29.95 13.01 8.84
CA PRO A 32 -30.00 14.46 9.01
C PRO A 32 -28.74 14.98 9.71
N GLU A 33 -28.41 16.24 9.45
CA GLU A 33 -27.37 16.99 10.17
C GLU A 33 -25.93 16.45 10.03
N ILE A 34 -25.64 15.73 8.94
CA ILE A 34 -24.25 15.32 8.64
C ILE A 34 -23.42 16.56 8.32
N ARG A 35 -22.33 16.75 9.04
CA ARG A 35 -21.41 17.89 8.86
C ARG A 35 -20.06 17.51 8.28
N ALA A 36 -19.72 16.23 8.27
CA ALA A 36 -18.50 15.67 7.69
C ALA A 36 -18.68 14.19 7.42
N VAL A 37 -17.90 13.65 6.49
CA VAL A 37 -17.84 12.21 6.17
C VAL A 37 -16.40 11.74 6.29
N ILE A 38 -16.18 10.67 7.05
CA ILE A 38 -14.89 9.97 7.12
C ILE A 38 -15.07 8.65 6.39
N PHE A 39 -14.18 8.38 5.43
CA PHE A 39 -14.19 7.15 4.65
C PHE A 39 -13.13 6.19 5.14
N ASP A 40 -13.48 4.92 5.18
CA ASP A 40 -12.51 3.86 5.03
C ASP A 40 -12.08 3.78 3.55
N VAL A 41 -10.86 3.35 3.29
CA VAL A 41 -10.29 3.37 1.93
C VAL A 41 -10.48 2.03 1.24
N TYR A 42 -9.93 0.95 1.83
CA TYR A 42 -9.93 -0.36 1.21
C TYR A 42 -11.25 -1.09 1.43
N GLY A 43 -11.87 -1.55 0.33
CA GLY A 43 -13.22 -2.13 0.37
C GLY A 43 -14.34 -1.10 0.39
N THR A 44 -14.03 0.20 0.54
CA THR A 44 -14.98 1.31 0.52
C THR A 44 -14.77 2.22 -0.69
N LEU A 45 -13.64 2.91 -0.78
CA LEU A 45 -13.32 3.79 -1.91
C LEU A 45 -12.58 3.06 -3.02
N VAL A 46 -11.80 2.03 -2.67
CA VAL A 46 -11.07 1.21 -3.63
C VAL A 46 -11.26 -0.29 -3.33
N ILE A 47 -11.33 -1.06 -4.39
CA ILE A 47 -11.24 -2.52 -4.35
C ILE A 47 -9.78 -2.86 -4.04
N SER A 48 -9.55 -3.85 -3.18
CA SER A 48 -8.22 -4.36 -2.82
C SER A 48 -8.09 -5.82 -3.24
N GLY A 49 -7.01 -6.15 -3.92
CA GLY A 49 -6.72 -7.52 -4.36
C GLY A 49 -6.28 -8.46 -3.23
N SER A 50 -5.79 -7.93 -2.13
CA SER A 50 -5.41 -8.71 -0.94
C SER A 50 -6.61 -9.07 -0.04
N GLY A 51 -7.76 -8.43 -0.26
CA GLY A 51 -9.01 -8.71 0.45
C GLY A 51 -9.08 -8.12 1.86
N ASP A 52 -8.03 -8.17 2.64
CA ASP A 52 -7.99 -7.60 3.99
C ASP A 52 -6.65 -6.93 4.26
N VAL A 53 -6.72 -5.67 4.69
CA VAL A 53 -5.55 -4.88 5.06
C VAL A 53 -5.11 -5.32 6.44
N GLY A 54 -4.03 -6.08 6.50
CA GLY A 54 -3.43 -6.53 7.77
C GLY A 54 -3.44 -8.03 8.02
N SER A 55 -4.07 -8.84 7.18
CA SER A 55 -3.73 -10.25 7.12
C SER A 55 -2.33 -10.34 6.48
N ALA A 56 -1.34 -10.82 7.24
CA ALA A 56 -0.07 -11.21 6.65
C ALA A 56 -0.38 -12.23 5.57
N ASP A 57 -0.31 -11.81 4.31
CA ASP A 57 -0.48 -12.72 3.19
C ASP A 57 0.60 -13.78 3.29
N THR A 58 0.20 -15.02 3.54
CA THR A 58 1.12 -16.16 3.69
C THR A 58 1.57 -16.73 2.35
N ARG A 59 1.10 -16.14 1.21
CA ARG A 59 1.54 -16.54 -0.12
C ARG A 59 3.04 -16.23 -0.29
N ASP A 60 3.71 -17.07 -1.04
CA ASP A 60 5.09 -16.80 -1.45
C ASP A 60 5.09 -15.67 -2.49
N HIS A 61 5.57 -14.51 -2.08
CA HIS A 61 5.68 -13.32 -2.92
C HIS A 61 7.11 -13.10 -3.45
N SER A 62 7.96 -14.13 -3.45
CA SER A 62 9.34 -14.03 -3.91
C SER A 62 9.43 -13.51 -5.34
N ASP A 63 8.56 -13.99 -6.24
CA ASP A 63 8.49 -13.51 -7.62
C ASP A 63 8.13 -12.02 -7.72
N LEU A 64 7.27 -11.52 -6.82
CA LEU A 64 6.88 -10.11 -6.81
C LEU A 64 8.03 -9.21 -6.33
N ILE A 65 8.86 -9.72 -5.42
CA ILE A 65 10.07 -9.02 -4.98
C ILE A 65 11.03 -8.89 -6.17
N GLU A 66 11.33 -9.99 -6.87
CA GLU A 66 12.22 -9.98 -8.03
C GLU A 66 11.73 -9.02 -9.11
N GLN A 67 10.47 -9.13 -9.53
CA GLN A 67 9.87 -8.21 -10.52
C GLN A 67 9.94 -6.74 -10.08
N SER A 68 9.85 -6.47 -8.80
CA SER A 68 9.92 -5.11 -8.26
C SER A 68 11.35 -4.57 -8.27
N LEU A 69 12.35 -5.41 -7.97
CA LEU A 69 13.77 -5.08 -8.06
C LEU A 69 14.18 -4.77 -9.49
N GLU A 70 13.78 -5.62 -10.45
CA GLU A 70 13.99 -5.42 -11.88
C GLU A 70 13.35 -4.12 -12.38
N ALA A 71 12.09 -3.85 -11.98
CA ALA A 71 11.38 -2.65 -12.37
C ALA A 71 12.04 -1.35 -11.86
N VAL A 72 12.78 -1.42 -10.76
CA VAL A 72 13.53 -0.31 -10.19
C VAL A 72 14.98 -0.28 -10.73
N GLY A 73 15.46 -1.36 -11.34
CA GLY A 73 16.80 -1.49 -11.93
C GLY A 73 17.91 -1.60 -10.88
N ILE A 74 17.66 -2.33 -9.80
CA ILE A 74 18.62 -2.56 -8.72
C ILE A 74 18.91 -4.03 -8.45
N ASP A 75 18.29 -4.93 -9.19
CA ASP A 75 18.43 -6.38 -9.04
C ASP A 75 19.90 -6.83 -9.12
N ASP A 76 20.66 -6.34 -10.12
CA ASP A 76 22.08 -6.65 -10.28
C ASP A 76 23.01 -6.00 -9.23
N LEU A 77 22.50 -5.06 -8.44
CA LEU A 77 23.28 -4.35 -7.42
C LEU A 77 23.29 -5.06 -6.06
N LEU A 78 22.49 -6.11 -5.90
CA LEU A 78 22.29 -6.76 -4.62
C LEU A 78 23.12 -8.03 -4.47
N PRO A 79 24.13 -8.04 -3.55
CA PRO A 79 24.90 -9.24 -3.23
C PRO A 79 24.04 -10.38 -2.65
N LYS A 80 22.97 -10.04 -1.96
CA LYS A 80 22.01 -10.99 -1.39
C LYS A 80 20.59 -10.59 -1.79
N ARG A 81 19.79 -11.54 -2.25
CA ARG A 81 18.39 -11.29 -2.60
C ARG A 81 17.54 -11.03 -1.36
N PRO A 82 16.69 -10.00 -1.37
CA PRO A 82 15.64 -9.80 -0.37
C PRO A 82 14.67 -10.98 -0.34
N THR A 83 14.17 -11.31 0.84
CA THR A 83 13.16 -12.36 1.04
C THR A 83 12.00 -11.84 1.88
N MET A 84 10.85 -12.50 1.80
CA MET A 84 9.71 -12.20 2.66
C MET A 84 10.05 -12.29 4.14
N GLU A 85 10.88 -13.26 4.54
CA GLU A 85 11.36 -13.40 5.91
C GLU A 85 12.12 -12.15 6.38
N MET A 86 12.97 -11.59 5.52
CA MET A 86 13.69 -10.33 5.83
C MET A 86 12.71 -9.18 6.02
N ILE A 87 11.71 -9.05 5.18
CA ILE A 87 10.67 -8.02 5.27
C ILE A 87 9.91 -8.17 6.59
N HIS A 88 9.37 -9.35 6.89
CA HIS A 88 8.63 -9.64 8.11
C HIS A 88 9.48 -9.37 9.36
N SER A 89 10.74 -9.83 9.37
CA SER A 89 11.66 -9.58 10.49
C SER A 89 11.90 -8.10 10.74
N GLN A 90 12.01 -7.27 9.68
CA GLN A 90 12.14 -5.82 9.84
C GLN A 90 10.86 -5.18 10.37
N ILE A 91 9.68 -5.60 9.89
CA ILE A 91 8.38 -5.14 10.39
C ILE A 91 8.25 -5.46 11.89
N GLU A 92 8.52 -6.70 12.28
CA GLU A 92 8.47 -7.13 13.69
C GLU A 92 9.44 -6.35 14.57
N SER A 93 10.67 -6.13 14.09
CA SER A 93 11.69 -5.35 14.80
C SER A 93 11.27 -3.90 15.05
N ILE A 94 10.61 -3.27 14.05
CA ILE A 94 10.08 -1.91 14.17
C ILE A 94 8.91 -1.90 15.14
N ASN A 95 7.97 -2.84 15.00
CA ASN A 95 6.80 -2.96 15.85
C ASN A 95 7.19 -3.18 17.32
N ALA A 96 8.15 -4.06 17.58
CA ALA A 96 8.63 -4.33 18.94
C ALA A 96 9.17 -3.08 19.65
N ARG A 97 9.76 -2.14 18.90
CA ARG A 97 10.29 -0.88 19.45
C ARG A 97 9.22 0.20 19.66
N ARG A 98 8.12 0.12 18.92
CA ARG A 98 7.03 1.12 18.93
C ARG A 98 5.82 0.68 19.73
N ARG A 99 5.78 -0.61 20.10
CA ARG A 99 4.66 -1.17 20.84
C ARG A 99 4.56 -0.52 22.22
N ALA A 100 3.36 -0.05 22.55
CA ALA A 100 2.98 0.46 23.85
C ALA A 100 1.62 -0.14 24.25
N ASP A 101 1.22 0.00 25.51
CA ASP A 101 -0.03 -0.58 26.00
C ASP A 101 -1.26 -0.02 25.26
N ASP A 102 -1.20 1.26 24.87
CA ASP A 102 -2.22 1.96 24.10
C ASP A 102 -2.09 1.78 22.57
N CYS A 103 -0.98 1.21 22.09
CA CYS A 103 -0.72 0.97 20.68
C CYS A 103 -0.06 -0.40 20.46
N PRO A 104 -0.82 -1.50 20.58
CA PRO A 104 -0.27 -2.87 20.47
C PRO A 104 0.16 -3.24 19.04
N LYS A 105 -0.37 -2.55 18.02
CA LYS A 105 -0.03 -2.75 16.60
C LYS A 105 0.26 -1.40 15.94
N PRO A 106 1.45 -0.82 16.17
CA PRO A 106 1.80 0.46 15.57
C PRO A 106 1.97 0.34 14.05
N GLU A 107 1.62 1.39 13.33
CA GLU A 107 1.90 1.48 11.90
C GLU A 107 3.40 1.47 11.62
N VAL A 108 3.77 0.88 10.49
CA VAL A 108 5.15 0.74 10.05
C VAL A 108 5.37 1.57 8.79
N ASP A 109 6.44 2.36 8.79
CA ASP A 109 6.92 3.01 7.58
C ASP A 109 7.53 1.96 6.64
N ILE A 110 6.79 1.59 5.60
CA ILE A 110 7.20 0.57 4.64
C ILE A 110 8.46 0.99 3.86
N VAL A 111 8.68 2.27 3.64
CA VAL A 111 9.89 2.78 2.98
C VAL A 111 11.11 2.52 3.87
N GLU A 112 11.00 2.72 5.18
CA GLU A 112 12.06 2.39 6.13
C GLU A 112 12.29 0.87 6.21
N VAL A 113 11.25 0.05 6.11
CA VAL A 113 11.39 -1.42 6.01
C VAL A 113 12.26 -1.77 4.80
N TRP A 114 11.92 -1.28 3.61
CA TRP A 114 12.68 -1.55 2.39
C TRP A 114 14.13 -1.04 2.47
N ARG A 115 14.36 0.13 3.05
CA ARG A 115 15.72 0.64 3.29
C ARG A 115 16.56 -0.34 4.14
N ARG A 116 15.97 -0.89 5.19
CA ARG A 116 16.66 -1.87 6.08
C ARG A 116 16.89 -3.20 5.37
N VAL A 117 15.91 -3.68 4.62
CA VAL A 117 16.03 -4.90 3.82
C VAL A 117 17.14 -4.75 2.78
N LEU A 118 17.19 -3.64 2.04
CA LEU A 118 18.24 -3.38 1.05
C LEU A 118 19.61 -3.29 1.70
N ARG A 119 19.75 -2.64 2.86
CA ARG A 119 21.00 -2.63 3.64
C ARG A 119 21.43 -4.03 4.04
N GLN A 120 20.51 -4.85 4.55
CA GLN A 120 20.76 -6.25 4.90
C GLN A 120 21.12 -7.10 3.68
N SER A 121 20.68 -6.71 2.51
CA SER A 121 21.02 -7.31 1.20
C SER A 121 22.33 -6.80 0.61
N GLY A 122 23.02 -5.89 1.32
CA GLY A 122 24.33 -5.35 0.92
C GLY A 122 24.29 -4.06 0.11
N LEU A 123 23.11 -3.43 -0.04
CA LEU A 123 22.95 -2.15 -0.72
C LEU A 123 22.61 -1.04 0.28
N GLU A 124 23.59 -0.20 0.59
CA GLU A 124 23.39 1.00 1.41
C GLU A 124 22.86 2.15 0.53
N LEU A 125 21.71 2.69 0.89
CA LEU A 125 21.13 3.85 0.24
C LEU A 125 21.49 5.12 1.02
N GLY A 126 22.31 5.98 0.43
CA GLY A 126 22.52 7.34 0.92
C GLY A 126 21.25 8.20 0.81
N ALA A 127 21.28 9.38 1.42
CA ALA A 127 20.11 10.28 1.46
C ALA A 127 19.62 10.67 0.04
N GLU A 128 20.53 10.75 -0.92
CA GLU A 128 20.25 11.06 -2.33
C GLU A 128 19.48 9.94 -3.07
N ARG A 129 19.49 8.73 -2.53
CA ARG A 129 18.86 7.53 -3.13
C ARG A 129 17.60 7.05 -2.41
N VAL A 130 17.05 7.85 -1.50
CA VAL A 130 15.79 7.49 -0.80
C VAL A 130 14.66 7.19 -1.79
N GLY A 131 14.63 7.85 -2.94
CA GLY A 131 13.68 7.59 -4.03
C GLY A 131 13.66 6.14 -4.53
N ILE A 132 14.77 5.41 -4.41
CA ILE A 132 14.84 3.98 -4.76
C ILE A 132 13.95 3.15 -3.82
N ALA A 133 14.04 3.38 -2.52
CA ALA A 133 13.21 2.65 -1.54
C ALA A 133 11.72 2.97 -1.70
N VAL A 134 11.38 4.22 -2.01
CA VAL A 134 9.99 4.63 -2.33
C VAL A 134 9.50 3.91 -3.59
N ALA A 135 10.29 3.93 -4.66
CA ALA A 135 9.94 3.26 -5.91
C ALA A 135 9.77 1.75 -5.72
N LEU A 136 10.66 1.11 -4.95
CA LEU A 136 10.60 -0.31 -4.65
C LEU A 136 9.35 -0.66 -3.83
N ALA A 137 9.07 0.11 -2.78
CA ALA A 137 7.87 -0.05 -1.98
C ALA A 137 6.60 0.06 -2.85
N ALA A 138 6.53 1.07 -3.72
CA ALA A 138 5.39 1.28 -4.61
C ALA A 138 5.26 0.15 -5.67
N GLN A 139 6.38 -0.31 -6.25
CA GLN A 139 6.37 -1.40 -7.23
C GLN A 139 5.94 -2.72 -6.60
N TYR A 140 6.40 -3.01 -5.39
CA TYR A 140 6.00 -4.20 -4.66
C TYR A 140 4.52 -4.14 -4.27
N GLU A 141 4.07 -3.05 -3.65
CA GLU A 141 2.68 -2.89 -3.22
C GLU A 141 1.70 -3.00 -4.39
N ALA A 142 2.01 -2.37 -5.53
CA ALA A 142 1.15 -2.42 -6.70
C ALA A 142 0.96 -3.84 -7.28
N ARG A 143 1.92 -4.74 -7.02
CA ARG A 143 1.84 -6.15 -7.42
C ARG A 143 1.20 -7.03 -6.36
N ALA A 144 1.58 -6.81 -5.10
CA ALA A 144 1.11 -7.60 -3.97
C ALA A 144 -0.36 -7.29 -3.64
N ASN A 145 -0.74 -6.03 -3.77
CA ASN A 145 -2.09 -5.56 -3.49
C ASN A 145 -2.61 -4.65 -4.61
N PRO A 146 -2.96 -5.20 -5.77
CA PRO A 146 -3.57 -4.41 -6.84
C PRO A 146 -4.86 -3.76 -6.34
N THR A 147 -5.07 -2.51 -6.71
CA THR A 147 -6.25 -1.73 -6.31
C THR A 147 -6.95 -1.12 -7.52
N TRP A 148 -8.28 -0.97 -7.41
CA TRP A 148 -9.11 -0.32 -8.42
C TRP A 148 -10.19 0.53 -7.75
N PRO A 149 -10.60 1.68 -8.32
CA PRO A 149 -11.70 2.46 -7.76
C PRO A 149 -12.97 1.63 -7.57
N MET A 150 -13.63 1.75 -6.42
CA MET A 150 -14.93 1.14 -6.20
C MET A 150 -15.98 1.83 -7.10
N PRO A 151 -16.87 1.07 -7.78
CA PRO A 151 -17.94 1.69 -8.57
C PRO A 151 -18.73 2.70 -7.76
N GLY A 152 -18.90 3.90 -8.30
CA GLY A 152 -19.62 5.00 -7.64
C GLY A 152 -18.77 5.83 -6.66
N SER A 153 -17.54 5.44 -6.33
CA SER A 153 -16.71 6.20 -5.38
C SER A 153 -16.39 7.60 -5.88
N PHE A 154 -16.09 7.74 -7.16
CA PHE A 154 -15.75 9.04 -7.74
C PHE A 154 -16.97 10.00 -7.78
N GLU A 155 -18.14 9.47 -8.10
CA GLU A 155 -19.40 10.21 -8.11
C GLU A 155 -19.77 10.71 -6.70
N VAL A 156 -19.60 9.85 -5.68
CA VAL A 156 -19.87 10.22 -4.29
C VAL A 156 -18.91 11.30 -3.81
N LEU A 157 -17.61 11.13 -4.03
CA LEU A 157 -16.61 12.12 -3.65
C LEU A 157 -16.85 13.46 -4.34
N THR A 158 -17.20 13.44 -5.63
CA THR A 158 -17.53 14.64 -6.39
C THR A 158 -18.79 15.34 -5.85
N ALA A 159 -19.83 14.57 -5.53
CA ALA A 159 -21.07 15.13 -4.98
C ALA A 159 -20.83 15.79 -3.61
N LEU A 160 -20.06 15.17 -2.73
CA LEU A 160 -19.71 15.72 -1.43
C LEU A 160 -18.83 16.97 -1.54
N ALA A 161 -17.86 16.97 -2.47
CA ALA A 161 -17.06 18.14 -2.75
C ALA A 161 -17.89 19.33 -3.25
N ASN A 162 -18.82 19.07 -4.18
CA ASN A 162 -19.74 20.09 -4.69
C ASN A 162 -20.70 20.63 -3.60
N ALA A 163 -21.04 19.80 -2.62
CA ALA A 163 -21.83 20.19 -1.46
C ALA A 163 -21.00 20.86 -0.34
N GLU A 164 -19.71 21.09 -0.57
CA GLU A 164 -18.76 21.63 0.41
C GLU A 164 -18.75 20.86 1.74
N THR A 165 -19.08 19.56 1.68
CA THR A 165 -19.06 18.68 2.86
C THR A 165 -17.62 18.25 3.16
N PRO A 166 -17.08 18.54 4.35
CA PRO A 166 -15.75 18.08 4.75
C PRO A 166 -15.61 16.57 4.66
N MET A 167 -14.49 16.10 4.12
CA MET A 167 -14.17 14.68 3.95
C MET A 167 -12.79 14.35 4.55
N GLY A 168 -12.65 13.17 5.10
CA GLY A 168 -11.39 12.63 5.64
C GLY A 168 -11.31 11.12 5.56
#